data_f493928455bcefdd229af927c682f851
#
_entry.id   f493928455bcefdd229af927c682f851
#
_cell.length_a   1.000
_cell.length_b   1.000
_cell.length_c   1.000
_cell.angle_alpha   90.00
_cell.angle_beta   90.00
_cell.angle_gamma   90.00
#
_symmetry.space_group_name_H-M   'P 1'
#
loop_
_entity.id
_entity.type
_entity.pdbx_description
1 polymer ?
#
loop_
_entity_poly.entity_id
_entity_poly.type
_entity_poly.pdbx_seq_one_letter_code
_entity_poly.pdbx_strand_id
1 'polypeptide(L)'
;MAKTYTGSHETSYNNFGVRLTYAAAKDNGIWYAWITRVEVKMALRTGTYSVNSFGDVLINGTTSASVNVIGTTVAGQTYATVWEGTGTKVPVTKSGKTLSFGLSLKKNSDYGSDDQMWFYARAGSTVYQNGVGLTNAVQTLTVQDDAAMININGTLAPATPYVGKKPAEPYLGNVPLGG
;
A
#
# COMPACT_ATOMS: atom_id res chain seq x y z
N MET A 1 14.20 -14.57 -2.97
CA MET A 1 13.17 -13.59 -3.35
C MET A 1 13.06 -12.55 -2.24
N ALA A 2 12.98 -11.28 -2.59
CA ALA A 2 12.78 -10.23 -1.60
C ALA A 2 11.43 -10.42 -0.90
N LYS A 3 11.40 -10.26 0.41
CA LYS A 3 10.19 -10.37 1.22
C LYS A 3 9.28 -9.17 0.93
N THR A 4 8.00 -9.44 0.67
CA THR A 4 6.98 -8.41 0.47
C THR A 4 6.16 -8.24 1.74
N TYR A 5 5.93 -7.02 2.14
CA TYR A 5 5.11 -6.61 3.27
C TYR A 5 3.85 -5.93 2.75
N THR A 6 2.72 -6.15 3.40
CA THR A 6 1.43 -5.59 2.97
C THR A 6 0.73 -4.88 4.11
N GLY A 7 -0.12 -3.92 3.76
CA GLY A 7 -0.98 -3.22 4.70
C GLY A 7 -2.20 -2.65 3.97
N SER A 8 -3.11 -2.07 4.73
CA SER A 8 -4.28 -1.40 4.19
C SER A 8 -4.64 -0.16 4.98
N HIS A 9 -5.32 0.76 4.30
CA HIS A 9 -5.88 1.97 4.89
C HIS A 9 -7.33 2.15 4.43
N GLU A 10 -8.21 2.53 5.34
CA GLU A 10 -9.61 2.81 5.04
C GLU A 10 -9.93 4.28 5.33
N THR A 11 -10.68 4.90 4.44
CA THR A 11 -11.26 6.22 4.62
C THR A 11 -12.68 6.22 4.11
N SER A 12 -13.53 7.10 4.65
CA SER A 12 -14.91 7.21 4.20
C SER A 12 -15.42 8.64 4.36
N TYR A 13 -16.32 9.01 3.47
CA TYR A 13 -17.06 10.25 3.58
C TYR A 13 -18.48 10.08 3.01
N ASN A 14 -19.49 10.48 3.78
CA ASN A 14 -20.91 10.32 3.45
C ASN A 14 -21.26 8.87 3.05
N ASN A 15 -21.70 8.68 1.81
CA ASN A 15 -22.18 7.38 1.33
C ASN A 15 -21.07 6.43 0.86
N PHE A 16 -19.85 6.89 0.72
CA PHE A 16 -18.76 6.08 0.16
C PHE A 16 -17.64 5.82 1.16
N GLY A 17 -17.15 4.59 1.15
CA GLY A 17 -15.93 4.20 1.82
C GLY A 17 -14.93 3.64 0.81
N VAL A 18 -13.66 3.95 1.00
CA VAL A 18 -12.53 3.49 0.17
C VAL A 18 -11.58 2.71 1.04
N ARG A 19 -11.13 1.56 0.55
CA ARG A 19 -10.02 0.80 1.13
C ARG A 19 -8.89 0.71 0.11
N LEU A 20 -7.72 1.10 0.55
CA LEU A 20 -6.48 1.04 -0.20
C LEU A 20 -5.63 -0.09 0.37
N THR A 21 -5.24 -1.05 -0.45
CA THR A 21 -4.25 -2.07 -0.08
C THR A 21 -2.95 -1.77 -0.77
N TYR A 22 -1.86 -1.85 -0.03
CA TYR A 22 -0.52 -1.53 -0.52
C TYR A 22 0.47 -2.63 -0.14
N ALA A 23 1.55 -2.69 -0.89
CA ALA A 23 2.68 -3.56 -0.62
C ALA A 23 3.98 -2.76 -0.57
N ALA A 24 4.99 -3.31 0.11
CA ALA A 24 6.33 -2.79 0.12
C ALA A 24 7.36 -3.91 0.07
N ALA A 25 8.45 -3.69 -0.66
CA ALA A 25 9.59 -4.60 -0.72
C ALA A 25 10.87 -3.82 -0.98
N LYS A 26 12.00 -4.48 -0.67
CA LYS A 26 13.34 -3.96 -0.97
C LYS A 26 13.79 -4.49 -2.33
N ASP A 27 14.26 -3.59 -3.18
CA ASP A 27 14.82 -3.92 -4.48
C ASP A 27 16.12 -3.14 -4.67
N ASN A 28 17.22 -3.83 -4.98
CA ASN A 28 18.57 -3.24 -5.15
C ASN A 28 18.97 -2.28 -4.01
N GLY A 29 18.66 -2.63 -2.76
CA GLY A 29 19.01 -1.83 -1.59
C GLY A 29 17.99 -0.74 -1.23
N ILE A 30 17.06 -0.40 -2.12
CA ILE A 30 16.06 0.66 -1.95
C ILE A 30 14.72 0.04 -1.56
N TRP A 31 14.03 0.64 -0.60
CA TRP A 31 12.66 0.28 -0.26
C TRP A 31 11.67 1.01 -1.14
N TYR A 32 10.70 0.26 -1.66
CA TYR A 32 9.60 0.78 -2.46
C TYR A 32 8.27 0.39 -1.83
N ALA A 33 7.26 1.24 -1.99
CA ALA A 33 5.86 0.92 -1.74
C ALA A 33 5.04 1.14 -3.02
N TRP A 34 3.94 0.39 -3.17
CA TRP A 34 3.00 0.53 -4.29
C TRP A 34 1.60 0.08 -3.87
N ILE A 35 0.59 0.59 -4.56
CA ILE A 35 -0.79 0.16 -4.39
C ILE A 35 -0.98 -1.18 -5.10
N THR A 36 -1.70 -2.09 -4.46
CA THR A 36 -2.05 -3.41 -5.03
C THR A 36 -3.54 -3.57 -5.27
N ARG A 37 -4.39 -2.83 -4.54
CA ARG A 37 -5.84 -2.88 -4.70
C ARG A 37 -6.51 -1.60 -4.20
N VAL A 38 -7.59 -1.21 -4.90
CA VAL A 38 -8.50 -0.16 -4.48
C VAL A 38 -9.91 -0.74 -4.48
N GLU A 39 -10.62 -0.57 -3.37
CA GLU A 39 -11.96 -1.08 -3.17
C GLU A 39 -12.89 0.04 -2.70
N VAL A 40 -14.17 -0.08 -3.07
CA VAL A 40 -15.22 0.86 -2.67
C VAL A 40 -16.40 0.14 -2.03
N LYS A 41 -17.05 0.79 -1.07
CA LYS A 41 -18.35 0.35 -0.51
C LYS A 41 -19.32 1.52 -0.40
N MET A 42 -20.62 1.19 -0.28
CA MET A 42 -21.64 2.16 0.14
C MET A 42 -21.65 2.20 1.68
N ALA A 43 -20.97 3.18 2.28
CA ALA A 43 -20.70 3.20 3.72
C ALA A 43 -21.97 3.26 4.60
N LEU A 44 -23.01 3.98 4.14
CA LEU A 44 -24.24 4.23 4.90
C LEU A 44 -25.49 3.59 4.26
N ARG A 45 -25.34 2.69 3.29
CA ARG A 45 -26.46 2.17 2.51
C ARG A 45 -26.45 0.65 2.45
N THR A 46 -27.64 0.09 2.38
CA THR A 46 -27.89 -1.33 2.06
C THR A 46 -28.45 -1.44 0.64
N GLY A 47 -28.41 -2.64 0.06
CA GLY A 47 -28.86 -2.89 -1.31
C GLY A 47 -27.71 -2.93 -2.30
N THR A 48 -28.03 -3.02 -3.58
CA THR A 48 -27.04 -3.18 -4.68
C THR A 48 -27.00 -1.90 -5.53
N TYR A 49 -25.79 -1.45 -5.83
CA TYR A 49 -25.52 -0.23 -6.57
C TYR A 49 -24.58 -0.49 -7.73
N SER A 50 -24.78 0.21 -8.83
CA SER A 50 -23.77 0.35 -9.88
C SER A 50 -22.94 1.59 -9.58
N VAL A 51 -21.63 1.43 -9.35
CA VAL A 51 -20.75 2.50 -8.91
C VAL A 51 -19.68 2.79 -9.95
N ASN A 52 -19.57 4.07 -10.31
CA ASN A 52 -18.44 4.59 -11.08
C ASN A 52 -17.43 5.20 -10.12
N SER A 53 -16.14 4.99 -10.39
CA SER A 53 -15.05 5.41 -9.52
C SER A 53 -13.93 6.07 -10.34
N PHE A 54 -13.53 7.29 -9.95
CA PHE A 54 -12.55 8.09 -10.67
C PHE A 54 -11.58 8.76 -9.70
N GLY A 55 -10.29 8.52 -9.86
CA GLY A 55 -9.25 9.17 -9.06
C GLY A 55 -7.92 8.43 -9.08
N ASP A 56 -6.89 9.11 -8.65
CA ASP A 56 -5.55 8.58 -8.48
C ASP A 56 -5.25 8.33 -7.00
N VAL A 57 -4.52 7.27 -6.73
CA VAL A 57 -3.94 6.98 -5.42
C VAL A 57 -2.45 7.26 -5.45
N LEU A 58 -1.99 8.14 -4.57
CA LEU A 58 -0.62 8.58 -4.50
C LEU A 58 0.08 8.04 -3.27
N ILE A 59 1.37 7.72 -3.44
CA ILE A 59 2.32 7.46 -2.36
C ILE A 59 3.36 8.58 -2.38
N ASN A 60 3.52 9.31 -1.28
CA ASN A 60 4.43 10.46 -1.16
C ASN A 60 4.27 11.45 -2.32
N GLY A 61 3.04 11.73 -2.74
CA GLY A 61 2.73 12.65 -3.84
C GLY A 61 2.93 12.09 -5.25
N THR A 62 3.41 10.86 -5.40
CA THR A 62 3.58 10.19 -6.72
C THR A 62 2.41 9.23 -6.96
N THR A 63 1.76 9.32 -8.13
CA THR A 63 0.67 8.42 -8.52
C THR A 63 1.17 6.97 -8.58
N SER A 64 0.59 6.12 -7.75
CA SER A 64 0.87 4.68 -7.74
C SER A 64 -0.21 3.88 -8.46
N ALA A 65 -1.48 4.28 -8.35
CA ALA A 65 -2.59 3.64 -9.07
C ALA A 65 -3.56 4.70 -9.60
N SER A 66 -4.13 4.45 -10.77
CA SER A 66 -5.16 5.30 -11.38
C SER A 66 -6.43 4.50 -11.59
N VAL A 67 -7.54 4.98 -11.04
CA VAL A 67 -8.85 4.34 -11.09
C VAL A 67 -9.75 5.14 -12.03
N ASN A 68 -10.24 4.46 -13.07
CA ASN A 68 -11.22 5.01 -13.99
C ASN A 68 -12.15 3.87 -14.41
N VAL A 69 -13.13 3.56 -13.57
CA VAL A 69 -13.99 2.39 -13.70
C VAL A 69 -15.44 2.78 -13.67
N ILE A 70 -16.23 2.20 -14.56
CA ILE A 70 -17.66 2.45 -14.72
C ILE A 70 -18.43 1.16 -14.45
N GLY A 71 -19.46 1.25 -13.61
CA GLY A 71 -20.46 0.21 -13.45
C GLY A 71 -20.05 -0.95 -12.54
N THR A 72 -19.13 -0.76 -11.60
CA THR A 72 -18.83 -1.78 -10.58
C THR A 72 -20.06 -2.07 -9.72
N THR A 73 -20.43 -3.33 -9.60
CA THR A 73 -21.51 -3.75 -8.69
C THR A 73 -21.03 -3.75 -7.25
N VAL A 74 -21.66 -2.94 -6.39
CA VAL A 74 -21.36 -2.82 -4.97
C VAL A 74 -22.58 -3.24 -4.15
N ALA A 75 -22.43 -4.25 -3.32
CA ALA A 75 -23.48 -4.75 -2.42
C ALA A 75 -23.40 -4.06 -1.05
N GLY A 76 -24.09 -2.95 -0.89
CA GLY A 76 -24.19 -2.22 0.37
C GLY A 76 -22.86 -1.89 1.01
N GLN A 77 -22.71 -2.27 2.28
CA GLN A 77 -21.51 -2.00 3.07
C GLN A 77 -20.33 -2.96 2.78
N THR A 78 -20.47 -3.84 1.78
CA THR A 78 -19.41 -4.76 1.38
C THR A 78 -18.46 -4.09 0.38
N TYR A 79 -17.16 -4.24 0.58
CA TYR A 79 -16.15 -3.73 -0.34
C TYR A 79 -16.16 -4.49 -1.66
N ALA A 80 -16.16 -3.76 -2.76
CA ALA A 80 -15.98 -4.27 -4.12
C ALA A 80 -14.71 -3.68 -4.74
N THR A 81 -13.94 -4.52 -5.44
CA THR A 81 -12.69 -4.09 -6.09
C THR A 81 -13.01 -3.23 -7.31
N VAL A 82 -12.44 -2.03 -7.37
CA VAL A 82 -12.50 -1.11 -8.50
C VAL A 82 -11.17 -1.02 -9.25
N TRP A 83 -10.10 -1.44 -8.62
CA TRP A 83 -8.78 -1.55 -9.25
C TRP A 83 -7.94 -2.59 -8.53
N GLU A 84 -7.22 -3.42 -9.28
CA GLU A 84 -6.27 -4.40 -8.75
C GLU A 84 -5.10 -4.56 -9.73
N GLY A 85 -3.88 -4.61 -9.20
CA GLY A 85 -2.68 -4.75 -10.02
C GLY A 85 -1.40 -4.46 -9.25
N THR A 86 -0.34 -4.20 -9.99
CA THR A 86 0.90 -3.67 -9.44
C THR A 86 1.02 -2.21 -9.82
N GLY A 87 0.81 -1.34 -8.86
CA GLY A 87 0.95 0.10 -9.05
C GLY A 87 2.41 0.51 -9.26
N THR A 88 2.62 1.75 -9.65
CA THR A 88 3.96 2.34 -9.75
C THR A 88 4.66 2.24 -8.40
N LYS A 89 5.86 1.64 -8.39
CA LYS A 89 6.70 1.54 -7.21
C LYS A 89 7.30 2.89 -6.87
N VAL A 90 7.06 3.38 -5.67
CA VAL A 90 7.54 4.68 -5.17
C VAL A 90 8.58 4.44 -4.09
N PRO A 91 9.76 5.09 -4.14
CA PRO A 91 10.77 4.98 -3.08
C PRO A 91 10.21 5.48 -1.74
N VAL A 92 10.49 4.74 -0.67
CA VAL A 92 10.04 5.06 0.68
C VAL A 92 11.18 4.98 1.68
N THR A 93 11.04 5.73 2.78
CA THR A 93 12.08 5.82 3.80
C THR A 93 11.92 4.71 4.84
N LYS A 94 13.03 4.03 5.16
CA LYS A 94 13.14 3.11 6.29
C LYS A 94 13.86 3.81 7.46
N SER A 95 13.29 3.72 8.64
CA SER A 95 13.91 4.14 9.90
C SER A 95 13.84 2.99 10.90
N GLY A 96 14.99 2.48 11.33
CA GLY A 96 15.04 1.27 12.14
C GLY A 96 14.31 0.10 11.45
N LYS A 97 13.32 -0.49 12.11
CA LYS A 97 12.49 -1.58 11.58
C LYS A 97 11.16 -1.10 10.95
N THR A 98 11.03 0.20 10.67
CA THR A 98 9.78 0.78 10.20
C THR A 98 9.97 1.45 8.85
N LEU A 99 9.11 1.11 7.88
CA LEU A 99 8.90 1.91 6.67
C LEU A 99 7.79 2.92 6.94
N SER A 100 7.96 4.14 6.41
CA SER A 100 6.94 5.19 6.52
C SER A 100 6.72 5.86 5.18
N PHE A 101 5.45 6.10 4.83
CA PHE A 101 5.04 6.83 3.62
C PHE A 101 3.64 7.42 3.79
N GLY A 102 3.34 8.48 3.05
CA GLY A 102 2.03 9.12 3.02
C GLY A 102 1.16 8.59 1.89
N LEU A 103 -0.12 8.31 2.18
CA LEU A 103 -1.15 8.04 1.17
C LEU A 103 -1.99 9.28 0.94
N SER A 104 -2.29 9.56 -0.32
CA SER A 104 -3.21 10.62 -0.72
C SER A 104 -4.11 10.14 -1.86
N LEU A 105 -5.28 10.79 -1.98
CA LEU A 105 -6.15 10.68 -3.15
C LEU A 105 -6.07 11.96 -3.96
N LYS A 106 -6.27 11.85 -5.27
CA LYS A 106 -6.30 12.98 -6.19
C LYS A 106 -7.35 12.74 -7.25
N LYS A 107 -8.02 13.80 -7.70
CA LYS A 107 -8.94 13.68 -8.83
C LYS A 107 -8.18 13.37 -10.12
N ASN A 108 -8.80 12.57 -10.99
CA ASN A 108 -8.37 12.36 -12.38
C ASN A 108 -9.51 12.60 -13.38
N SER A 109 -10.53 13.34 -12.96
CA SER A 109 -11.72 13.70 -13.73
C SER A 109 -12.10 15.16 -13.46
N ASP A 110 -13.07 15.69 -14.18
CA ASP A 110 -13.59 17.06 -13.98
C ASP A 110 -14.45 17.19 -12.71
N TYR A 111 -14.70 16.08 -12.00
CA TYR A 111 -15.54 16.05 -10.79
C TYR A 111 -14.71 16.05 -9.53
N GLY A 112 -15.24 16.69 -8.47
CA GLY A 112 -14.66 16.72 -7.14
C GLY A 112 -13.54 17.74 -6.95
N SER A 113 -13.00 17.77 -5.73
CA SER A 113 -11.84 18.58 -5.34
C SER A 113 -10.54 17.86 -5.67
N ASP A 114 -9.42 18.59 -5.73
CA ASP A 114 -8.13 18.08 -6.18
C ASP A 114 -7.59 16.91 -5.33
N ASP A 115 -7.95 16.85 -4.06
CA ASP A 115 -7.52 15.85 -3.07
C ASP A 115 -8.54 14.73 -2.83
N GLN A 116 -9.41 14.44 -3.79
CA GLN A 116 -10.49 13.46 -3.68
C GLN A 116 -10.50 12.46 -4.83
N MET A 117 -10.92 11.22 -4.50
CA MET A 117 -11.45 10.26 -5.47
C MET A 117 -12.95 10.46 -5.55
N TRP A 118 -13.51 10.55 -6.76
CA TRP A 118 -14.93 10.81 -7.01
C TRP A 118 -15.71 9.54 -7.29
N PHE A 119 -16.93 9.49 -6.75
CA PHE A 119 -17.83 8.36 -6.90
C PHE A 119 -19.21 8.81 -7.35
N TYR A 120 -19.80 7.98 -8.21
CA TYR A 120 -21.18 8.10 -8.66
C TYR A 120 -21.84 6.72 -8.55
N ALA A 121 -22.86 6.58 -7.70
CA ALA A 121 -23.57 5.33 -7.49
C ALA A 121 -25.04 5.47 -7.89
N ARG A 122 -25.58 4.42 -8.52
CA ARG A 122 -26.97 4.38 -8.96
C ARG A 122 -27.64 3.07 -8.53
N ALA A 123 -28.88 3.20 -8.03
CA ALA A 123 -29.80 2.10 -7.78
C ALA A 123 -31.20 2.52 -8.29
N GLY A 124 -31.65 1.97 -9.43
CA GLY A 124 -32.84 2.43 -10.13
C GLY A 124 -32.73 3.90 -10.52
N SER A 125 -33.71 4.73 -10.10
CA SER A 125 -33.70 6.18 -10.31
C SER A 125 -32.91 6.97 -9.26
N THR A 126 -32.51 6.34 -8.17
CA THR A 126 -31.79 7.01 -7.07
C THR A 126 -30.30 7.12 -7.39
N VAL A 127 -29.76 8.32 -7.22
CA VAL A 127 -28.35 8.65 -7.50
C VAL A 127 -27.69 9.17 -6.23
N TYR A 128 -26.48 8.70 -5.97
CA TYR A 128 -25.59 9.21 -4.95
C TYR A 128 -24.27 9.61 -5.61
N GLN A 129 -23.74 10.79 -5.29
CA GLN A 129 -22.45 11.22 -5.80
C GLN A 129 -21.69 11.97 -4.71
N ASN A 130 -20.41 11.71 -4.60
CA ASN A 130 -19.53 12.39 -3.63
C ASN A 130 -18.07 12.10 -3.89
N GLY A 131 -17.20 13.00 -3.40
CA GLY A 131 -15.77 12.77 -3.29
C GLY A 131 -15.41 12.15 -1.93
N VAL A 132 -14.42 11.28 -1.91
CA VAL A 132 -13.75 10.81 -0.68
C VAL A 132 -12.32 11.34 -0.70
N GLY A 133 -11.98 12.14 0.30
CA GLY A 133 -10.67 12.76 0.44
C GLY A 133 -9.71 11.93 1.29
N LEU A 134 -8.42 12.06 0.99
CA LEU A 134 -7.32 11.57 1.80
C LEU A 134 -6.08 12.38 1.47
N THR A 135 -5.51 13.05 2.47
CA THR A 135 -4.32 13.89 2.29
C THR A 135 -3.21 13.43 3.22
N ASN A 136 -2.12 12.95 2.64
CA ASN A 136 -0.90 12.54 3.32
C ASN A 136 -1.11 11.68 4.59
N ALA A 137 -2.03 10.71 4.51
CA ALA A 137 -2.28 9.77 5.61
C ALA A 137 -1.05 8.87 5.80
N VAL A 138 -0.31 9.09 6.86
CA VAL A 138 0.94 8.37 7.14
C VAL A 138 0.64 6.91 7.43
N GLN A 139 1.29 6.03 6.67
CA GLN A 139 1.28 4.59 6.85
C GLN A 139 2.63 4.13 7.39
N THR A 140 2.59 3.11 8.23
CA THR A 140 3.80 2.48 8.76
C THR A 140 3.72 0.97 8.58
N LEU A 141 4.82 0.36 8.14
CA LEU A 141 4.99 -1.09 8.05
C LEU A 141 6.21 -1.51 8.85
N THR A 142 6.04 -2.50 9.73
CA THR A 142 7.19 -3.13 10.39
C THR A 142 7.83 -4.12 9.43
N VAL A 143 9.11 -3.90 9.15
CA VAL A 143 9.91 -4.74 8.26
C VAL A 143 11.05 -5.40 9.03
N GLN A 144 11.46 -6.57 8.59
CA GLN A 144 12.66 -7.22 9.10
C GLN A 144 13.85 -6.75 8.26
N ASP A 145 14.99 -6.54 8.90
CA ASP A 145 16.22 -6.44 8.15
C ASP A 145 16.50 -7.78 7.48
N ASP A 146 16.99 -7.74 6.25
CA ASP A 146 17.52 -8.95 5.63
C ASP A 146 18.60 -9.49 6.57
N ALA A 147 18.52 -10.76 6.90
CA ALA A 147 19.63 -11.40 7.59
C ALA A 147 20.89 -11.16 6.76
N ALA A 148 21.94 -10.65 7.40
CA ALA A 148 23.23 -10.52 6.71
C ALA A 148 23.55 -11.88 6.09
N MET A 149 23.83 -11.91 4.79
CA MET A 149 24.21 -13.13 4.09
C MET A 149 25.74 -13.18 4.05
N ILE A 150 26.30 -14.27 4.53
CA ILE A 150 27.73 -14.55 4.41
C ILE A 150 27.95 -15.57 3.31
N ASN A 151 29.00 -15.37 2.53
CA ASN A 151 29.42 -16.35 1.52
C ASN A 151 30.37 -17.37 2.19
N ILE A 152 29.92 -18.60 2.31
CA ILE A 152 30.74 -19.70 2.82
C ILE A 152 31.01 -20.64 1.65
N ASN A 153 32.23 -20.64 1.18
CA ASN A 153 32.69 -21.52 0.08
C ASN A 153 31.78 -21.45 -1.18
N GLY A 154 31.38 -20.22 -1.58
CA GLY A 154 30.52 -20.03 -2.74
C GLY A 154 29.03 -20.18 -2.48
N THR A 155 28.62 -20.53 -1.27
CA THR A 155 27.20 -20.64 -0.88
C THR A 155 26.81 -19.48 0.02
N LEU A 156 25.78 -18.73 -0.37
CA LEU A 156 25.19 -17.68 0.46
C LEU A 156 24.34 -18.32 1.57
N ALA A 157 24.70 -18.08 2.81
CA ALA A 157 23.95 -18.53 3.99
C ALA A 157 23.59 -17.34 4.89
N PRO A 158 22.43 -17.39 5.58
CA PRO A 158 22.09 -16.37 6.56
C PRO A 158 23.13 -16.32 7.66
N ALA A 159 23.68 -15.11 7.93
CA ALA A 159 24.51 -14.89 9.09
C ALA A 159 23.62 -14.91 10.35
N THR A 160 23.84 -15.89 11.22
CA THR A 160 23.22 -15.88 12.56
C THR A 160 24.13 -15.07 13.47
N PRO A 161 23.71 -13.88 13.95
CA PRO A 161 24.53 -13.14 14.89
C PRO A 161 24.72 -13.97 16.15
N TYR A 162 25.98 -14.14 16.57
CA TYR A 162 26.29 -14.77 17.86
C TYR A 162 25.87 -13.81 18.97
N VAL A 163 24.93 -14.26 19.84
CA VAL A 163 24.45 -13.49 20.98
C VAL A 163 25.35 -13.79 22.18
N GLY A 164 26.36 -12.96 22.36
CA GLY A 164 27.23 -12.97 23.53
C GLY A 164 27.39 -11.58 24.12
N LYS A 165 28.21 -11.41 25.21
CA LYS A 165 28.47 -10.11 25.86
C LYS A 165 29.34 -9.14 25.03
N LYS A 166 29.65 -9.42 23.77
CA LYS A 166 30.38 -8.58 22.84
C LYS A 166 29.53 -8.34 21.57
N PRO A 167 29.77 -7.24 20.83
CA PRO A 167 29.15 -7.05 19.52
C PRO A 167 29.36 -8.32 18.69
N ALA A 168 28.29 -8.78 18.02
CA ALA A 168 28.33 -9.99 17.22
C ALA A 168 29.28 -9.77 16.03
N GLU A 169 30.42 -10.39 16.07
CA GLU A 169 31.29 -10.53 14.90
C GLU A 169 30.92 -11.82 14.18
N PRO A 170 30.93 -11.83 12.82
CA PRO A 170 30.68 -13.05 12.08
C PRO A 170 31.87 -13.99 12.25
N TYR A 171 31.57 -15.26 12.47
CA TYR A 171 32.58 -16.33 12.60
C TYR A 171 32.40 -17.38 11.50
N LEU A 172 33.49 -17.90 10.97
CA LEU A 172 33.53 -19.12 10.20
C LEU A 172 34.24 -20.18 11.05
N GLY A 173 33.47 -21.11 11.64
CA GLY A 173 34.01 -22.00 12.66
C GLY A 173 34.46 -21.20 13.89
N ASN A 174 35.70 -21.34 14.31
CA ASN A 174 36.27 -20.63 15.45
C ASN A 174 37.12 -19.40 15.05
N VAL A 175 37.03 -18.93 13.80
CA VAL A 175 37.83 -17.81 13.30
C VAL A 175 36.91 -16.60 13.03
N PRO A 176 37.23 -15.41 13.59
CA PRO A 176 36.51 -14.18 13.26
C PRO A 176 36.66 -13.86 11.77
N LEU A 177 35.58 -13.44 11.11
CA LEU A 177 35.57 -13.03 9.69
C LEU A 177 35.75 -11.51 9.50
N GLY A 178 36.23 -10.81 10.49
CA GLY A 178 36.53 -9.39 10.40
C GLY A 178 37.89 -9.10 11.02
N GLY A 179 38.76 -8.58 10.23
CA GLY A 179 40.00 -7.97 10.62
C GLY A 179 40.08 -6.57 10.03
#